data_ed449f9fab98f1a4c219d9507586f125
#
_entry.id   ed449f9fab98f1a4c219d9507586f125
#
_cell.length_a   1.000
_cell.length_b   1.000
_cell.length_c   1.000
_cell.angle_alpha   90.00
_cell.angle_beta   90.00
_cell.angle_gamma   90.00
#
_symmetry.space_group_name_H-M   'P 1'
#
loop_
_entity.id
_entity.type
_entity.pdbx_description
1 polymer ?
#
loop_
_entity_poly.entity_id
_entity_poly.type
_entity_poly.pdbx_seq_one_letter_code
_entity_poly.pdbx_strand_id
1 'polypeptide(L)'
;MCGGHWIPEMVELAGGVNCFGDKQSGSFRLEWEEIVASQPEVIIVMPCGFDVPRALQDIPLLAQRDAWTTLPAVQQQRVYVIDANAYTSRSGPRLVYGLESIAEMLHPTVFAGMTPVGGAIQVPADQLTGTCIDPEESPSP
;
A
#
# COMPACT_ATOMS: atom_id res chain seq x y z
N MET A 1 11.69 0.67 -2.99
CA MET A 1 11.81 2.15 -2.98
C MET A 1 10.66 2.72 -2.22
N CYS A 2 10.89 3.67 -1.34
CA CYS A 2 9.83 4.39 -0.63
C CYS A 2 9.41 5.66 -1.38
N GLY A 3 8.18 6.08 -1.16
CA GLY A 3 7.62 7.28 -1.75
C GLY A 3 8.34 8.52 -1.24
N GLY A 4 8.79 9.34 -2.15
CA GLY A 4 9.26 10.70 -1.91
C GLY A 4 8.36 11.68 -2.64
N HIS A 5 8.92 12.81 -3.06
CA HIS A 5 8.20 13.87 -3.76
C HIS A 5 7.01 14.38 -2.95
N TRP A 6 5.79 14.25 -3.45
CA TRP A 6 4.55 14.71 -2.80
C TRP A 6 3.92 13.69 -1.83
N ILE A 7 4.36 12.41 -1.84
CA ILE A 7 3.75 11.37 -1.00
C ILE A 7 3.85 11.66 0.51
N PRO A 8 5.00 12.09 1.06
CA PRO A 8 5.10 12.46 2.47
C PRO A 8 4.10 13.56 2.88
N GLU A 9 3.93 14.57 2.02
CA GLU A 9 2.96 15.64 2.28
C GLU A 9 1.51 15.14 2.21
N MET A 10 1.20 14.25 1.25
CA MET A 10 -0.14 13.64 1.15
C MET A 10 -0.46 12.81 2.41
N VAL A 11 0.50 12.06 2.94
CA VAL A 11 0.32 11.27 4.17
C VAL A 11 0.05 12.19 5.36
N GLU A 12 0.80 13.28 5.51
CA GLU A 12 0.60 14.26 6.59
C GLU A 12 -0.76 14.97 6.47
N LEU A 13 -1.14 15.41 5.27
CA LEU A 13 -2.45 16.05 5.01
C LEU A 13 -3.61 15.07 5.29
N ALA A 14 -3.40 13.79 5.06
CA ALA A 14 -4.35 12.73 5.41
C ALA A 14 -4.38 12.41 6.93
N GLY A 15 -3.60 13.09 7.75
CA GLY A 15 -3.54 12.88 9.20
C GLY A 15 -2.66 11.71 9.64
N GLY A 16 -1.77 11.22 8.76
CA GLY A 16 -0.79 10.19 9.04
C GLY A 16 0.60 10.73 9.37
N VAL A 17 1.49 9.83 9.78
CA VAL A 17 2.91 10.08 9.93
C VAL A 17 3.66 9.22 8.91
N ASN A 18 4.40 9.86 8.03
CA ASN A 18 5.23 9.15 7.06
C ASN A 18 6.47 8.58 7.77
N CYS A 19 6.67 7.26 7.70
CA CYS A 19 7.78 6.59 8.38
C CYS A 19 9.15 6.96 7.79
N PHE A 20 9.20 7.28 6.49
CA PHE A 20 10.44 7.47 5.75
C PHE A 20 10.35 8.61 4.75
N GLY A 21 11.47 9.36 4.65
CA GLY A 21 11.58 10.48 3.74
C GLY A 21 10.91 11.75 4.25
N ASP A 22 11.17 12.82 3.56
CA ASP A 22 10.62 14.14 3.81
C ASP A 22 10.03 14.73 2.53
N LYS A 23 9.37 15.89 2.65
CA LYS A 23 8.72 16.60 1.54
C LYS A 23 9.68 17.10 0.46
N GLN A 24 10.98 17.09 0.72
CA GLN A 24 12.01 17.62 -0.18
C GLN A 24 12.82 16.51 -0.85
N SER A 25 12.70 15.27 -0.37
CA SER A 25 13.43 14.13 -0.88
C SER A 25 12.73 13.48 -2.07
N GLY A 26 13.50 13.05 -3.08
CA GLY A 26 13.02 12.13 -4.10
C GLY A 26 12.79 10.73 -3.53
N SER A 27 12.31 9.81 -4.36
CA SER A 27 12.21 8.41 -3.99
C SER A 27 13.58 7.80 -3.74
N PHE A 28 13.72 7.00 -2.69
CA PHE A 28 14.98 6.39 -2.29
C PHE A 28 14.80 4.90 -1.99
N ARG A 29 15.92 4.19 -1.88
CA ARG A 29 15.92 2.77 -1.52
C ARG A 29 16.00 2.64 -0.01
N LEU A 30 15.17 1.77 0.54
CA LEU A 30 15.25 1.31 1.93
C LEU A 30 15.65 -0.15 1.95
N GLU A 31 16.43 -0.53 2.95
CA GLU A 31 16.65 -1.93 3.28
C GLU A 31 15.42 -2.48 4.02
N TRP A 32 15.21 -3.78 3.89
CA TRP A 32 14.01 -4.42 4.46
C TRP A 32 13.97 -4.31 5.99
N GLU A 33 15.12 -4.41 6.62
CA GLU A 33 15.30 -4.31 8.07
C GLU A 33 14.86 -2.96 8.63
N GLU A 34 15.04 -1.88 7.86
CA GLU A 34 14.57 -0.54 8.25
C GLU A 34 13.05 -0.48 8.27
N ILE A 35 12.39 -1.14 7.29
CA ILE A 35 10.93 -1.23 7.23
C ILE A 35 10.41 -2.03 8.43
N VAL A 36 11.04 -3.17 8.74
CA VAL A 36 10.68 -3.99 9.89
C VAL A 36 10.87 -3.22 11.20
N ALA A 37 11.97 -2.49 11.34
CA ALA A 37 12.26 -1.69 12.53
C ALA A 37 11.27 -0.54 12.76
N SER A 38 10.71 0.02 11.68
CA SER A 38 9.72 1.12 11.78
C SER A 38 8.36 0.68 12.28
N GLN A 39 8.06 -0.62 12.29
CA GLN A 39 6.78 -1.19 12.75
C GLN A 39 5.55 -0.45 12.20
N PRO A 40 5.37 -0.37 10.87
CA PRO A 40 4.31 0.44 10.26
C PRO A 40 2.93 -0.09 10.64
N GLU A 41 2.02 0.82 10.98
CA GLU A 41 0.61 0.50 11.27
C GLU A 41 -0.25 0.39 10.00
N VAL A 42 0.21 1.01 8.91
CA VAL A 42 -0.43 0.94 7.58
C VAL A 42 0.66 0.81 6.52
N ILE A 43 0.44 -0.07 5.56
CA ILE A 43 1.28 -0.20 4.37
C ILE A 43 0.43 0.09 3.14
N ILE A 44 0.89 1.02 2.31
CA ILE A 44 0.24 1.34 1.04
C ILE A 44 1.22 1.03 -0.09
N VAL A 45 0.88 0.04 -0.90
CA VAL A 45 1.68 -0.41 -2.04
C VAL A 45 1.28 0.40 -3.27
N MET A 46 2.22 1.20 -3.78
CA MET A 46 1.98 2.12 -4.90
C MET A 46 3.15 2.14 -5.89
N PRO A 47 3.45 1.02 -6.58
CA PRO A 47 4.55 0.99 -7.55
C PRO A 47 4.27 1.95 -8.70
N CYS A 48 5.23 2.83 -9.00
CA CYS A 48 5.07 3.86 -10.02
C CYS A 48 4.61 3.28 -11.36
N GLY A 49 3.53 3.81 -11.91
CA GLY A 49 2.96 3.39 -13.19
C GLY A 49 2.11 2.11 -13.15
N PHE A 50 1.92 1.48 -11.99
CA PHE A 50 1.10 0.28 -11.86
C PHE A 50 -0.34 0.63 -11.49
N ASP A 51 -1.28 -0.08 -12.10
CA ASP A 51 -2.67 -0.16 -11.65
C ASP A 51 -2.82 -1.19 -10.52
N VAL A 52 -4.02 -1.27 -9.93
CA VAL A 52 -4.30 -2.19 -8.83
C VAL A 52 -4.07 -3.66 -9.22
N PRO A 53 -4.60 -4.19 -10.35
CA PRO A 53 -4.37 -5.58 -10.73
C PRO A 53 -2.90 -5.95 -10.90
N ARG A 54 -2.10 -5.04 -11.47
CA ARG A 54 -0.66 -5.28 -11.66
C ARG A 54 0.09 -5.25 -10.34
N ALA A 55 -0.23 -4.29 -9.46
CA ALA A 55 0.44 -4.15 -8.17
C ALA A 55 0.12 -5.33 -7.22
N LEU A 56 -1.10 -5.89 -7.28
CA LEU A 56 -1.48 -7.07 -6.50
C LEU A 56 -0.61 -8.29 -6.82
N GLN A 57 -0.10 -8.43 -8.05
CA GLN A 57 0.78 -9.54 -8.42
C GLN A 57 2.11 -9.54 -7.67
N ASP A 58 2.53 -8.40 -7.12
CA ASP A 58 3.77 -8.27 -6.37
C ASP A 58 3.58 -8.50 -4.84
N ILE A 59 2.34 -8.59 -4.35
CA ILE A 59 2.05 -8.83 -2.91
C ILE A 59 2.66 -10.15 -2.42
N PRO A 60 2.58 -11.28 -3.14
CA PRO A 60 3.21 -12.53 -2.70
C PRO A 60 4.73 -12.42 -2.48
N LEU A 61 5.41 -11.53 -3.21
CA LEU A 61 6.85 -11.29 -3.02
C LEU A 61 7.14 -10.57 -1.69
N LEU A 62 6.22 -9.70 -1.25
CA LEU A 62 6.31 -9.07 0.07
C LEU A 62 5.97 -10.07 1.17
N ALA A 63 4.95 -10.91 0.96
CA ALA A 63 4.51 -11.91 1.92
C ALA A 63 5.56 -12.99 2.22
N GLN A 64 6.52 -13.20 1.32
CA GLN A 64 7.64 -14.13 1.50
C GLN A 64 8.83 -13.51 2.27
N ARG A 65 8.79 -12.21 2.57
CA ARG A 65 9.86 -11.54 3.31
C ARG A 65 9.87 -11.94 4.78
N ASP A 66 11.07 -12.10 5.33
CA ASP A 66 11.25 -12.36 6.76
C ASP A 66 10.55 -11.29 7.60
N ALA A 67 9.95 -11.68 8.71
CA ALA A 67 9.22 -10.82 9.62
C ALA A 67 8.00 -10.07 9.02
N TRP A 68 7.60 -10.32 7.77
CA TRP A 68 6.41 -9.70 7.17
C TRP A 68 5.16 -9.85 8.05
N THR A 69 4.88 -11.09 8.51
CA THR A 69 3.71 -11.42 9.33
C THR A 69 3.76 -10.82 10.74
N THR A 70 4.91 -10.30 11.17
CA THR A 70 5.05 -9.64 12.47
C THR A 70 4.75 -8.14 12.44
N LEU A 71 4.63 -7.56 11.25
CA LEU A 71 4.33 -6.15 11.09
C LEU A 71 2.91 -5.81 11.57
N PRO A 72 2.72 -4.73 12.36
CA PRO A 72 1.39 -4.32 12.82
C PRO A 72 0.37 -4.15 11.69
N ALA A 73 0.79 -3.55 10.56
CA ALA A 73 -0.06 -3.38 9.38
C ALA A 73 -0.59 -4.71 8.83
N VAL A 74 0.24 -5.77 8.84
CA VAL A 74 -0.15 -7.10 8.35
C VAL A 74 -1.08 -7.79 9.34
N GLN A 75 -0.74 -7.75 10.64
CA GLN A 75 -1.55 -8.34 11.70
C GLN A 75 -2.95 -7.72 11.80
N GLN A 76 -3.05 -6.41 11.55
CA GLN A 76 -4.31 -5.66 11.57
C GLN A 76 -4.99 -5.63 10.20
N GLN A 77 -4.45 -6.31 9.19
CA GLN A 77 -4.95 -6.33 7.81
C GLN A 77 -5.03 -4.92 7.19
N ARG A 78 -4.13 -4.01 7.57
CA ARG A 78 -4.07 -2.64 7.07
C ARG A 78 -3.00 -2.49 5.98
N VAL A 79 -3.03 -3.41 5.02
CA VAL A 79 -2.20 -3.38 3.80
C VAL A 79 -3.11 -3.07 2.62
N TYR A 80 -2.76 -2.05 1.86
CA TYR A 80 -3.55 -1.56 0.74
C TYR A 80 -2.72 -1.49 -0.53
N VAL A 81 -3.39 -1.60 -1.66
CA VAL A 81 -2.84 -1.30 -2.99
C VAL A 81 -3.63 -0.16 -3.59
N ILE A 82 -2.97 0.86 -4.12
CA ILE A 82 -3.59 1.97 -4.84
C ILE A 82 -3.15 1.97 -6.31
N ASP A 83 -4.03 2.41 -7.20
CA ASP A 83 -3.68 2.68 -8.60
C ASP A 83 -2.69 3.87 -8.66
N ALA A 84 -1.41 3.54 -8.61
CA ALA A 84 -0.36 4.53 -8.63
C ALA A 84 -0.29 5.27 -9.97
N ASN A 85 -0.60 4.59 -11.08
CA ASN A 85 -0.60 5.21 -12.40
C ASN A 85 -1.65 6.33 -12.50
N ALA A 86 -2.82 6.12 -11.90
CA ALA A 86 -3.90 7.11 -11.94
C ALA A 86 -3.74 8.24 -10.91
N TYR A 87 -3.24 7.93 -9.68
CA TYR A 87 -3.44 8.82 -8.53
C TYR A 87 -2.18 9.28 -7.81
N THR A 88 -1.03 8.64 -8.02
CA THR A 88 0.19 8.98 -7.25
C THR A 88 1.46 9.15 -8.08
N SER A 89 1.52 8.63 -9.32
CA SER A 89 2.74 8.64 -10.13
C SER A 89 2.96 9.91 -10.94
N ARG A 90 1.95 10.76 -11.08
CA ARG A 90 2.01 11.97 -11.90
C ARG A 90 1.42 13.16 -11.17
N SER A 91 2.09 14.31 -11.27
CA SER A 91 1.52 15.56 -10.79
C SER A 91 0.30 15.96 -11.63
N GLY A 92 -0.77 16.36 -10.95
CA GLY A 92 -2.00 16.80 -11.60
C GLY A 92 -3.22 16.74 -10.68
N PRO A 93 -4.40 17.15 -11.15
CA PRO A 93 -5.62 17.23 -10.33
C PRO A 93 -6.01 15.89 -9.67
N ARG A 94 -5.61 14.77 -10.27
CA ARG A 94 -5.91 13.43 -9.74
C ARG A 94 -5.19 13.09 -8.44
N LEU A 95 -4.16 13.84 -8.05
CA LEU A 95 -3.51 13.71 -6.75
C LEU A 95 -4.49 13.94 -5.59
N VAL A 96 -5.56 14.73 -5.81
CA VAL A 96 -6.62 14.92 -4.81
C VAL A 96 -7.29 13.57 -4.50
N TYR A 97 -7.63 12.79 -5.51
CA TYR A 97 -8.20 11.44 -5.30
C TYR A 97 -7.21 10.48 -4.62
N GLY A 98 -5.92 10.63 -4.92
CA GLY A 98 -4.87 9.90 -4.20
C GLY A 98 -4.82 10.27 -2.72
N LEU A 99 -4.90 11.55 -2.40
CA LEU A 99 -4.97 12.05 -1.02
C LEU A 99 -6.22 11.54 -0.29
N GLU A 100 -7.38 11.63 -0.93
CA GLU A 100 -8.65 11.13 -0.39
C GLU A 100 -8.59 9.62 -0.11
N SER A 101 -8.00 8.85 -1.02
CA SER A 101 -7.79 7.41 -0.84
C SER A 101 -6.86 7.11 0.33
N ILE A 102 -5.76 7.85 0.48
CA ILE A 102 -4.86 7.70 1.63
C ILE A 102 -5.59 8.05 2.93
N ALA A 103 -6.39 9.13 2.93
CA ALA A 103 -7.17 9.52 4.10
C ALA A 103 -8.18 8.43 4.51
N GLU A 104 -8.86 7.80 3.56
CA GLU A 104 -9.76 6.67 3.83
C GLU A 104 -9.00 5.46 4.39
N MET A 105 -7.82 5.11 3.84
CA MET A 105 -6.99 4.02 4.35
C MET A 105 -6.51 4.25 5.78
N LEU A 106 -6.17 5.49 6.12
CA LEU A 106 -5.71 5.86 7.46
C LEU A 106 -6.88 5.94 8.46
N HIS A 107 -8.01 6.47 8.04
CA HIS A 107 -9.19 6.76 8.86
C HIS A 107 -10.49 6.27 8.21
N PRO A 108 -10.68 4.95 8.05
CA PRO A 108 -11.77 4.37 7.24
C PRO A 108 -13.18 4.69 7.77
N THR A 109 -13.31 5.00 9.06
CA THR A 109 -14.62 5.39 9.64
C THR A 109 -14.99 6.84 9.40
N VAL A 110 -13.98 7.71 9.15
CA VAL A 110 -14.18 9.15 8.95
C VAL A 110 -14.34 9.47 7.47
N PHE A 111 -13.56 8.83 6.61
CA PHE A 111 -13.48 9.13 5.18
C PHE A 111 -14.00 8.00 4.29
N ALA A 112 -14.97 7.23 4.79
CA ALA A 112 -15.53 6.10 4.04
C ALA A 112 -16.10 6.53 2.69
N GLY A 113 -15.72 5.83 1.62
CA GLY A 113 -16.25 6.03 0.26
C GLY A 113 -15.61 7.16 -0.52
N MET A 114 -14.49 7.72 -0.07
CA MET A 114 -13.75 8.75 -0.81
C MET A 114 -12.86 8.18 -1.91
N THR A 115 -12.46 6.92 -1.79
CA THR A 115 -11.67 6.24 -2.82
C THR A 115 -12.50 6.02 -4.08
N PRO A 116 -12.04 6.45 -5.25
CA PRO A 116 -12.72 6.14 -6.50
C PRO A 116 -12.88 4.63 -6.72
N VAL A 117 -13.99 4.21 -7.33
CA VAL A 117 -14.27 2.81 -7.61
C VAL A 117 -13.12 2.17 -8.40
N GLY A 118 -12.53 1.09 -7.87
CA GLY A 118 -11.36 0.43 -8.47
C GLY A 118 -10.04 1.16 -8.28
N GLY A 119 -10.03 2.31 -7.62
CA GLY A 119 -8.82 3.12 -7.41
C GLY A 119 -7.87 2.57 -6.34
N ALA A 120 -8.39 1.80 -5.40
CA ALA A 120 -7.59 1.12 -4.40
C ALA A 120 -8.33 -0.10 -3.85
N ILE A 121 -7.59 -0.98 -3.19
CA ILE A 121 -8.13 -2.16 -2.51
C ILE A 121 -7.34 -2.46 -1.24
N GLN A 122 -8.02 -2.91 -0.20
CA GLN A 122 -7.41 -3.59 0.92
C GLN A 122 -6.98 -4.98 0.47
N VAL A 123 -5.73 -5.35 0.73
CA VAL A 123 -5.21 -6.68 0.34
C VAL A 123 -5.93 -7.77 1.15
N PRO A 124 -6.50 -8.79 0.51
CA PRO A 124 -7.15 -9.90 1.19
C PRO A 124 -6.21 -10.62 2.16
N ALA A 125 -6.75 -11.08 3.29
CA ALA A 125 -5.98 -11.68 4.36
C ALA A 125 -5.19 -12.95 3.94
N ASP A 126 -5.76 -13.75 3.05
CA ASP A 126 -5.13 -14.94 2.48
C ASP A 126 -3.87 -14.61 1.67
N GLN A 127 -3.84 -13.47 0.99
CA GLN A 127 -2.65 -12.99 0.27
C GLN A 127 -1.58 -12.42 1.21
N LEU A 128 -1.95 -11.97 2.40
CA LEU A 128 -1.01 -11.44 3.39
C LEU A 128 -0.22 -12.52 4.11
N THR A 129 -0.75 -13.73 4.21
CA THR A 129 -0.13 -14.84 4.96
C THR A 129 0.78 -15.73 4.13
N GLY A 130 0.91 -15.47 2.82
CA GLY A 130 1.77 -16.28 1.94
C GLY A 130 1.33 -17.73 1.77
N THR A 131 0.10 -18.07 2.14
CA THR A 131 -0.47 -19.37 1.84
C THR A 131 -0.75 -19.42 0.34
N CYS A 132 0.18 -19.98 -0.43
CA CYS A 132 -0.09 -20.39 -1.80
C CYS A 132 -1.26 -21.36 -1.77
N ILE A 133 -2.39 -20.97 -2.33
CA ILE A 133 -3.40 -21.94 -2.73
C ILE A 133 -2.77 -22.65 -3.91
N ASP A 134 -2.35 -23.91 -3.72
CA ASP A 134 -1.91 -24.76 -4.82
C ASP A 134 -3.06 -24.83 -5.84
N PRO A 135 -2.80 -24.56 -7.13
CA PRO A 135 -3.85 -24.58 -8.15
C PRO A 135 -4.33 -25.99 -8.51
N GLU A 136 -3.98 -27.02 -7.74
CA GLU A 136 -4.27 -28.43 -8.03
C GLU A 136 -5.35 -29.07 -7.18
N GLU A 137 -6.36 -28.34 -6.72
CA GLU A 137 -7.56 -28.97 -6.21
C GLU A 137 -8.80 -28.60 -7.04
N SER A 138 -8.75 -28.99 -8.32
CA SER A 138 -9.94 -29.13 -9.13
C SER A 138 -10.62 -30.44 -8.73
N PRO A 139 -11.86 -30.46 -8.23
CA PRO A 139 -12.60 -31.69 -8.07
C PRO A 139 -12.84 -32.28 -9.47
N SER A 140 -12.26 -33.45 -9.72
CA SER A 140 -12.56 -34.27 -10.88
C SER A 140 -14.03 -34.66 -10.89
N PRO A 141 -14.66 -34.74 -12.09
CA PRO A 141 -16.08 -35.04 -12.27
C PRO A 141 -16.50 -36.43 -11.83
#